data_0593dccf3413bf1f614c72ad20568996
#
_entry.id   0593dccf3413bf1f614c72ad20568996
#
_cell.length_a   1.000
_cell.length_b   1.000
_cell.length_c   1.000
_cell.angle_alpha   90.00
_cell.angle_beta   90.00
_cell.angle_gamma   90.00
#
_symmetry.space_group_name_H-M   'P 1'
#
loop_
_entity.id
_entity.type
_entity.pdbx_description
1 polymer ?
#
loop_
_entity_poly.entity_id
_entity_poly.type
_entity_poly.pdbx_seq_one_letter_code
_entity_poly.pdbx_strand_id
1 'polypeptide(L)'
;RLQHRLQKVERRLHLLEGLLVAFLNLDEVIHIIRTEDEPKAALIARFGLSEDQAEYILETKLKQLARLEEMKIRGEQDELAKERDKILSILDSKAKLKKLIRDELQADAKKFGDARRSPLVQRQAAQAIDETELVPSEPMTVVM
;
A
#
# COMPACT_ATOMS: atom_id res chain seq x y z
N ARG A 1 1.37 -5.10 3.26
CA ARG A 1 1.21 -3.75 2.70
C ARG A 1 1.31 -3.77 1.17
N LEU A 2 2.44 -4.22 0.58
CA LEU A 2 2.64 -4.26 -0.88
C LEU A 2 1.64 -5.17 -1.60
N GLN A 3 1.35 -6.36 -1.07
CA GLN A 3 0.35 -7.27 -1.65
C GLN A 3 -1.05 -6.65 -1.69
N HIS A 4 -1.46 -5.98 -0.63
CA HIS A 4 -2.74 -5.28 -0.60
C HIS A 4 -2.79 -4.12 -1.61
N ARG A 5 -1.67 -3.40 -1.78
CA ARG A 5 -1.58 -2.34 -2.80
C ARG A 5 -1.65 -2.93 -4.20
N LEU A 6 -0.97 -4.06 -4.44
CA LEU A 6 -1.05 -4.78 -5.71
C LEU A 6 -2.50 -5.16 -6.06
N GLN A 7 -3.23 -5.77 -5.13
CA GLN A 7 -4.64 -6.12 -5.33
C GLN A 7 -5.52 -4.91 -5.67
N LYS A 8 -5.28 -3.76 -5.03
CA LYS A 8 -6.02 -2.53 -5.36
C LYS A 8 -5.70 -2.02 -6.76
N VAL A 9 -4.43 -2.05 -7.15
CA VAL A 9 -3.99 -1.64 -8.49
C VAL A 9 -4.57 -2.56 -9.56
N GLU A 10 -4.52 -3.87 -9.36
CA GLU A 10 -5.09 -4.86 -10.28
C GLU A 10 -6.60 -4.70 -10.43
N ARG A 11 -7.32 -4.53 -9.31
CA ARG A 11 -8.77 -4.28 -9.35
C ARG A 11 -9.09 -3.00 -10.12
N ARG A 12 -8.34 -1.92 -9.91
CA ARG A 12 -8.56 -0.66 -10.62
C ARG A 12 -8.27 -0.80 -12.11
N LEU A 13 -7.17 -1.48 -12.49
CA LEU A 13 -6.85 -1.79 -13.88
C LEU A 13 -7.98 -2.57 -14.57
N HIS A 14 -8.48 -3.61 -13.91
CA HIS A 14 -9.58 -4.42 -14.41
C HIS A 14 -10.85 -3.58 -14.70
N LEU A 15 -11.21 -2.66 -13.79
CA LEU A 15 -12.35 -1.76 -14.02
C LEU A 15 -12.12 -0.78 -15.18
N LEU A 16 -10.90 -0.23 -15.30
CA LEU A 16 -10.54 0.68 -16.39
C LEU A 16 -10.53 -0.02 -17.75
N GLU A 17 -10.12 -1.28 -17.82
CA GLU A 17 -10.20 -2.10 -19.04
C GLU A 17 -11.65 -2.23 -19.50
N GLY A 18 -12.57 -2.56 -18.60
CA GLY A 18 -14.01 -2.62 -18.92
C GLY A 18 -14.56 -1.28 -19.39
N LEU A 19 -14.15 -0.19 -18.75
CA LEU A 19 -14.58 1.15 -19.14
C LEU A 19 -14.07 1.55 -20.54
N LEU A 20 -12.86 1.15 -20.93
CA LEU A 20 -12.34 1.38 -22.27
C LEU A 20 -13.12 0.60 -23.33
N VAL A 21 -13.50 -0.65 -23.06
CA VAL A 21 -14.36 -1.44 -23.95
C VAL A 21 -15.70 -0.74 -24.16
N ALA A 22 -16.32 -0.27 -23.08
CA ALA A 22 -17.57 0.49 -23.15
C ALA A 22 -17.41 1.80 -23.95
N PHE A 23 -16.29 2.48 -23.77
CA PHE A 23 -16.00 3.73 -24.45
C PHE A 23 -15.85 3.55 -25.97
N LEU A 24 -15.15 2.49 -26.39
CA LEU A 24 -14.97 2.17 -27.82
C LEU A 24 -16.29 1.79 -28.50
N ASN A 25 -17.25 1.26 -27.76
CA ASN A 25 -18.53 0.78 -28.25
C ASN A 25 -19.71 1.54 -27.61
N LEU A 26 -19.56 2.83 -27.40
CA LEU A 26 -20.50 3.65 -26.63
C LEU A 26 -21.92 3.60 -27.18
N ASP A 27 -22.07 3.68 -28.51
CA ASP A 27 -23.40 3.66 -29.16
C ASP A 27 -24.13 2.34 -28.89
N GLU A 28 -23.41 1.22 -28.92
CA GLU A 28 -23.94 -0.11 -28.65
C GLU A 28 -24.31 -0.28 -27.16
N VAL A 29 -23.46 0.24 -26.28
CA VAL A 29 -23.74 0.26 -24.81
C VAL A 29 -24.99 1.06 -24.50
N ILE A 30 -25.14 2.25 -25.10
CA ILE A 30 -26.33 3.08 -24.91
C ILE A 30 -27.57 2.39 -25.49
N HIS A 31 -27.45 1.74 -26.63
CA HIS A 31 -28.56 0.99 -27.23
C HIS A 31 -29.03 -0.13 -26.30
N ILE A 32 -28.11 -0.93 -25.76
CA ILE A 32 -28.40 -2.00 -24.78
C ILE A 32 -29.09 -1.44 -23.55
N ILE A 33 -28.58 -0.36 -22.95
CA ILE A 33 -29.17 0.25 -21.76
C ILE A 33 -30.61 0.74 -21.99
N ARG A 34 -30.93 1.15 -23.24
CA ARG A 34 -32.25 1.68 -23.58
C ARG A 34 -33.27 0.62 -23.97
N THR A 35 -32.82 -0.52 -24.49
CA THR A 35 -33.70 -1.56 -25.08
C THR A 35 -33.85 -2.80 -24.21
N GLU A 36 -32.85 -3.10 -23.39
CA GLU A 36 -32.83 -4.32 -22.58
C GLU A 36 -33.38 -4.05 -21.16
N ASP A 37 -34.22 -4.96 -20.66
CA ASP A 37 -34.74 -4.88 -19.29
C ASP A 37 -33.64 -5.17 -18.26
N GLU A 38 -32.67 -6.03 -18.60
CA GLU A 38 -31.51 -6.39 -17.78
C GLU A 38 -30.19 -5.99 -18.46
N PRO A 39 -29.83 -4.69 -18.49
CA PRO A 39 -28.67 -4.20 -19.21
C PRO A 39 -27.34 -4.78 -18.69
N LYS A 40 -27.25 -5.13 -17.40
CA LYS A 40 -26.05 -5.74 -16.80
C LYS A 40 -25.74 -7.09 -17.48
N ALA A 41 -26.72 -7.98 -17.56
CA ALA A 41 -26.59 -9.31 -18.16
C ALA A 41 -26.26 -9.22 -19.67
N ALA A 42 -26.93 -8.29 -20.37
CA ALA A 42 -26.72 -8.04 -21.78
C ALA A 42 -25.29 -7.52 -22.09
N LEU A 43 -24.77 -6.60 -21.28
CA LEU A 43 -23.39 -6.10 -21.42
C LEU A 43 -22.35 -7.20 -21.18
N ILE A 44 -22.55 -8.04 -20.18
CA ILE A 44 -21.68 -9.18 -19.88
C ILE A 44 -21.67 -10.16 -21.07
N ALA A 45 -22.83 -10.52 -21.58
CA ALA A 45 -22.95 -11.46 -22.71
C ALA A 45 -22.35 -10.90 -24.00
N ARG A 46 -22.52 -9.61 -24.27
CA ARG A 46 -22.11 -8.98 -25.52
C ARG A 46 -20.62 -8.67 -25.57
N PHE A 47 -20.05 -8.15 -24.50
CA PHE A 47 -18.66 -7.69 -24.45
C PHE A 47 -17.71 -8.61 -23.66
N GLY A 48 -18.23 -9.68 -23.04
CA GLY A 48 -17.42 -10.58 -22.22
C GLY A 48 -16.88 -9.93 -20.95
N LEU A 49 -17.61 -8.94 -20.42
CA LEU A 49 -17.22 -8.19 -19.24
C LEU A 49 -17.49 -8.99 -17.95
N SER A 50 -16.75 -8.69 -16.90
CA SER A 50 -17.07 -9.19 -15.57
C SER A 50 -18.26 -8.45 -14.95
N GLU A 51 -18.86 -9.03 -13.93
CA GLU A 51 -19.96 -8.41 -13.19
C GLU A 51 -19.59 -7.04 -12.64
N ASP A 52 -18.42 -6.95 -12.01
CA ASP A 52 -17.88 -5.71 -11.44
C ASP A 52 -17.65 -4.63 -12.51
N GLN A 53 -17.17 -5.02 -13.69
CA GLN A 53 -16.99 -4.11 -14.82
C GLN A 53 -18.32 -3.59 -15.37
N ALA A 54 -19.30 -4.47 -15.56
CA ALA A 54 -20.63 -4.08 -16.06
C ALA A 54 -21.32 -3.13 -15.08
N GLU A 55 -21.27 -3.40 -13.78
CA GLU A 55 -21.82 -2.52 -12.75
C GLU A 55 -21.13 -1.17 -12.74
N TYR A 56 -19.82 -1.14 -12.81
CA TYR A 56 -19.04 0.10 -12.87
C TYR A 56 -19.38 0.94 -14.11
N ILE A 57 -19.63 0.32 -15.27
CA ILE A 57 -20.06 1.01 -16.50
C ILE A 57 -21.43 1.65 -16.30
N LEU A 58 -22.38 0.91 -15.71
CA LEU A 58 -23.72 1.41 -15.46
C LEU A 58 -23.78 2.56 -14.44
N GLU A 59 -22.89 2.55 -13.45
CA GLU A 59 -22.75 3.62 -12.46
C GLU A 59 -22.04 4.87 -13.01
N THR A 60 -21.29 4.71 -14.11
CA THR A 60 -20.49 5.78 -14.68
C THR A 60 -21.39 6.86 -15.32
N LYS A 61 -21.14 8.13 -14.98
CA LYS A 61 -21.88 9.26 -15.55
C LYS A 61 -21.52 9.46 -17.03
N LEU A 62 -22.51 9.74 -17.87
CA LEU A 62 -22.30 10.02 -19.31
C LEU A 62 -21.22 11.09 -19.58
N LYS A 63 -21.04 12.05 -18.68
CA LYS A 63 -19.98 13.07 -18.78
C LYS A 63 -18.57 12.44 -18.74
N GLN A 64 -18.39 11.36 -18.00
CA GLN A 64 -17.09 10.66 -17.88
C GLN A 64 -16.77 9.83 -19.12
N LEU A 65 -17.78 9.54 -19.96
CA LEU A 65 -17.62 8.85 -21.24
C LEU A 65 -17.32 9.83 -22.39
N ALA A 66 -17.03 11.09 -22.11
CA ALA A 66 -16.63 12.06 -23.11
C ALA A 66 -15.19 11.79 -23.63
N ARG A 67 -14.96 12.12 -24.90
CA ARG A 67 -13.67 11.86 -25.59
C ARG A 67 -12.42 12.40 -24.86
N LEU A 68 -12.55 13.47 -24.09
CA LEU A 68 -11.46 14.01 -23.27
C LEU A 68 -11.09 13.12 -22.08
N GLU A 69 -12.01 12.31 -21.60
CA GLU A 69 -11.76 11.37 -20.49
C GLU A 69 -11.05 10.08 -20.98
N GLU A 70 -11.20 9.70 -22.24
CA GLU A 70 -10.47 8.55 -22.81
C GLU A 70 -8.95 8.68 -22.65
N MET A 71 -8.42 9.85 -22.94
CA MET A 71 -6.98 10.10 -22.82
C MET A 71 -6.53 10.02 -21.35
N LYS A 72 -7.37 10.47 -20.42
CA LYS A 72 -7.08 10.37 -18.99
C LYS A 72 -7.15 8.92 -18.49
N ILE A 73 -8.15 8.17 -18.94
CA ILE A 73 -8.30 6.75 -18.58
C ILE A 73 -7.11 5.94 -19.07
N ARG A 74 -6.67 6.16 -20.31
CA ARG A 74 -5.47 5.50 -20.87
C ARG A 74 -4.20 5.89 -20.10
N GLY A 75 -4.05 7.18 -19.76
CA GLY A 75 -2.94 7.65 -18.95
C GLY A 75 -2.92 7.01 -17.55
N GLU A 76 -4.07 6.95 -16.88
CA GLU A 76 -4.22 6.26 -15.57
C GLU A 76 -3.89 4.77 -15.68
N GLN A 77 -4.36 4.11 -16.74
CA GLN A 77 -4.07 2.70 -16.99
C GLN A 77 -2.57 2.45 -17.16
N ASP A 78 -1.86 3.27 -17.94
CA ASP A 78 -0.42 3.16 -18.14
C ASP A 78 0.37 3.38 -16.84
N GLU A 79 -0.04 4.36 -16.03
CA GLU A 79 0.59 4.62 -14.73
C GLU A 79 0.39 3.46 -13.75
N LEU A 80 -0.81 2.94 -13.67
CA LEU A 80 -1.14 1.79 -12.81
C LEU A 80 -0.45 0.51 -13.28
N ALA A 81 -0.31 0.30 -14.60
CA ALA A 81 0.44 -0.82 -15.15
C ALA A 81 1.92 -0.76 -14.75
N LYS A 82 2.54 0.41 -14.85
CA LYS A 82 3.93 0.64 -14.40
C LYS A 82 4.07 0.43 -12.88
N GLU A 83 3.09 0.88 -12.11
CA GLU A 83 3.08 0.66 -10.66
C GLU A 83 2.96 -0.83 -10.32
N ARG A 84 2.07 -1.56 -10.98
CA ARG A 84 1.92 -3.01 -10.84
C ARG A 84 3.24 -3.72 -11.09
N ASP A 85 3.90 -3.42 -12.23
CA ASP A 85 5.15 -4.06 -12.61
C ASP A 85 6.28 -3.76 -11.62
N LYS A 86 6.34 -2.53 -11.09
CA LYS A 86 7.28 -2.18 -10.02
C LYS A 86 7.03 -3.01 -8.76
N ILE A 87 5.78 -3.11 -8.32
CA ILE A 87 5.43 -3.87 -7.11
C ILE A 87 5.75 -5.35 -7.30
N LEU A 88 5.41 -5.95 -8.46
CA LEU A 88 5.74 -7.33 -8.78
C LEU A 88 7.24 -7.57 -8.74
N SER A 89 8.04 -6.69 -9.35
CA SER A 89 9.50 -6.81 -9.35
C SER A 89 10.12 -6.72 -7.95
N ILE A 90 9.48 -6.00 -7.03
CA ILE A 90 9.93 -5.91 -5.62
C ILE A 90 9.53 -7.18 -4.86
N LEU A 91 8.33 -7.71 -5.10
CA LEU A 91 7.86 -8.93 -4.44
C LEU A 91 8.63 -10.17 -4.88
N ASP A 92 9.03 -10.25 -6.15
CA ASP A 92 9.82 -11.37 -6.70
C ASP A 92 11.25 -11.42 -6.16
N SER A 93 11.80 -10.28 -5.72
CA SER A 93 13.18 -10.19 -5.25
C SER A 93 13.28 -9.79 -3.79
N LYS A 94 13.69 -10.73 -2.91
CA LYS A 94 13.96 -10.44 -1.49
C LYS A 94 15.01 -9.33 -1.30
N ALA A 95 15.97 -9.20 -2.23
CA ALA A 95 17.00 -8.16 -2.18
C ALA A 95 16.40 -6.77 -2.43
N LYS A 96 15.52 -6.64 -3.43
CA LYS A 96 14.81 -5.40 -3.73
C LYS A 96 13.87 -5.00 -2.59
N LEU A 97 13.18 -5.97 -1.99
CA LEU A 97 12.31 -5.74 -0.83
C LEU A 97 13.11 -5.21 0.37
N LYS A 98 14.26 -5.83 0.69
CA LYS A 98 15.15 -5.36 1.76
C LYS A 98 15.70 -3.96 1.49
N LYS A 99 16.04 -3.66 0.23
CA LYS A 99 16.50 -2.33 -0.17
C LYS A 99 15.39 -1.29 0.03
N LEU A 100 14.18 -1.57 -0.42
CA LEU A 100 13.02 -0.68 -0.23
C LEU A 100 12.79 -0.36 1.24
N ILE A 101 12.78 -1.39 2.11
CA ILE A 101 12.59 -1.22 3.56
C ILE A 101 13.70 -0.35 4.15
N ARG A 102 14.96 -0.58 3.74
CA ARG A 102 16.10 0.24 4.19
C ARG A 102 15.94 1.69 3.79
N ASP A 103 15.56 1.94 2.54
CA ASP A 103 15.39 3.30 2.00
C ASP A 103 14.24 4.03 2.70
N GLU A 104 13.11 3.35 2.94
CA GLU A 104 11.98 3.89 3.72
C GLU A 104 12.42 4.22 5.17
N LEU A 105 13.10 3.32 5.85
CA LEU A 105 13.59 3.56 7.23
C LEU A 105 14.61 4.71 7.30
N GLN A 106 15.49 4.84 6.31
CA GLN A 106 16.43 5.96 6.24
C GLN A 106 15.72 7.30 6.00
N ALA A 107 14.69 7.31 5.16
CA ALA A 107 13.88 8.49 4.92
C ALA A 107 13.12 8.90 6.19
N ASP A 108 12.54 7.94 6.90
CA ASP A 108 11.83 8.19 8.16
C ASP A 108 12.78 8.64 9.27
N ALA A 109 13.98 8.06 9.35
CA ALA A 109 15.01 8.49 10.28
C ALA A 109 15.48 9.92 10.04
N LYS A 110 15.59 10.34 8.76
CA LYS A 110 15.92 11.75 8.41
C LYS A 110 14.80 12.72 8.76
N LYS A 111 13.55 12.28 8.60
CA LYS A 111 12.37 13.14 8.78
C LYS A 111 11.96 13.28 10.26
N PHE A 112 12.09 12.21 11.02
CA PHE A 112 11.58 12.12 12.38
C PHE A 112 12.65 11.81 13.43
N GLY A 113 13.91 11.57 13.00
CA GLY A 113 15.00 11.23 13.89
C GLY A 113 15.51 12.42 14.66
N ASP A 114 15.63 12.24 15.97
CA ASP A 114 16.27 13.18 16.88
C ASP A 114 17.70 12.74 17.20
N ALA A 115 18.52 13.69 17.67
CA ALA A 115 19.81 13.35 18.25
C ALA A 115 19.60 12.40 19.47
N ARG A 116 20.50 11.45 19.63
CA ARG A 116 20.44 10.52 20.75
C ARG A 116 20.46 11.26 22.09
N ARG A 117 19.42 11.10 22.90
CA ARG A 117 19.27 11.75 24.19
C ARG A 117 20.08 11.08 25.31
N SER A 118 20.32 9.75 25.19
CA SER A 118 21.13 9.01 26.18
C SER A 118 22.58 8.94 25.72
N PRO A 119 23.56 9.42 26.51
CA PRO A 119 24.97 9.31 26.16
C PRO A 119 25.43 7.86 26.18
N LEU A 120 26.31 7.51 25.25
CA LEU A 120 27.05 6.25 25.33
C LEU A 120 28.20 6.45 26.31
N VAL A 121 28.05 5.91 27.50
CA VAL A 121 29.12 5.94 28.52
C VAL A 121 29.76 4.55 28.57
N GLN A 122 31.07 4.50 28.49
CA GLN A 122 31.79 3.25 28.81
C GLN A 122 31.52 2.91 30.27
N ARG A 123 30.89 1.77 30.49
CA ARG A 123 30.67 1.27 31.84
C ARG A 123 32.02 0.96 32.45
N GLN A 124 32.43 1.67 33.50
CA GLN A 124 33.54 1.27 34.31
C GLN A 124 33.27 -0.14 34.87
N ALA A 125 34.29 -0.95 34.89
CA ALA A 125 34.19 -2.28 35.47
C ALA A 125 33.54 -2.12 36.88
N ALA A 126 32.51 -2.92 37.13
CA ALA A 126 31.86 -2.90 38.44
C ALA A 126 32.94 -3.23 39.49
N GLN A 127 33.19 -2.29 40.39
CA GLN A 127 34.02 -2.58 41.55
C GLN A 127 33.30 -3.65 42.35
N ALA A 128 34.00 -4.72 42.66
CA ALA A 128 33.49 -5.72 43.57
C ALA A 128 33.36 -5.04 44.94
N ILE A 129 32.11 -4.93 45.41
CA ILE A 129 31.85 -4.43 46.77
C ILE A 129 32.28 -5.55 47.68
N ASP A 130 33.25 -5.27 48.53
CA ASP A 130 33.69 -6.23 49.54
C ASP A 130 32.56 -6.38 50.57
N GLU A 131 32.15 -7.60 50.90
CA GLU A 131 31.08 -7.86 51.85
C GLU A 131 31.32 -7.22 53.20
N THR A 132 32.57 -6.93 53.52
CA THR A 132 32.96 -6.22 54.78
C THR A 132 32.59 -4.75 54.80
N GLU A 133 32.38 -4.09 53.62
CA GLU A 133 31.94 -2.70 53.55
C GLU A 133 30.42 -2.54 53.75
N LEU A 134 29.66 -3.63 53.65
CA LEU A 134 28.19 -3.63 53.85
C LEU A 134 27.80 -3.83 55.32
N VAL A 135 28.72 -4.17 56.19
CA VAL A 135 28.44 -4.35 57.63
C VAL A 135 28.67 -3.02 58.33
N PRO A 136 27.62 -2.31 58.82
CA PRO A 136 27.85 -1.13 59.64
C PRO A 136 28.55 -1.56 60.93
N SER A 137 29.71 -0.97 61.19
CA SER A 137 30.41 -1.14 62.45
C SER A 137 29.67 -0.33 63.55
N GLU A 138 28.62 -0.91 64.12
CA GLU A 138 28.03 -0.35 65.33
C GLU A 138 28.90 -0.69 66.50
N PRO A 139 29.27 0.29 67.36
CA PRO A 139 30.00 0.02 68.58
C PRO A 139 29.07 -0.71 69.56
N MET A 140 29.33 -2.02 69.74
CA MET A 140 28.63 -2.79 70.74
C MET A 140 29.25 -2.51 72.18
N THR A 141 28.46 -1.94 73.06
CA THR A 141 28.82 -1.81 74.45
C THR A 141 28.45 -3.12 75.17
N VAL A 142 29.48 -3.89 75.54
CA VAL A 142 29.27 -5.08 76.37
C VAL A 142 29.22 -4.63 77.81
N VAL A 143 28.06 -4.78 78.43
CA VAL A 143 27.88 -4.54 79.91
C VAL A 143 28.23 -5.87 80.59
N MET A 144 29.30 -5.88 81.41
CA MET A 144 29.60 -6.99 82.31
C MET A 144 28.83 -6.87 83.60
#